data_762d6d35f1574a30ed29675a7081a86a
#
_entry.id   762d6d35f1574a30ed29675a7081a86a
#
_cell.length_a   1.000
_cell.length_b   1.000
_cell.length_c   1.000
_cell.angle_alpha   90.00
_cell.angle_beta   90.00
_cell.angle_gamma   90.00
#
_symmetry.space_group_name_H-M   'P 1'
#
loop_
_entity.id
_entity.type
_entity.pdbx_description
1 polymer ?
#
loop_
_entity_poly.entity_id
_entity_poly.type
_entity_poly.pdbx_seq_one_letter_code
_entity_poly.pdbx_strand_id
1 'polypeptide(L)'
;ITALQTIVSRNVPAPESAVVTVAAVNAGNLQAMNVIPKDAHMVGTVRTFSPVVQEQVIRRMQEVVDGIAAAFKATITLNYHRLFPATINTPEHAAFVAEVATELFGADNVVPNLVPSMGSEDFSFMLQQRPGAYFRLGQGGAESGCVLHNAAFDFNDAVIPTGSAMFCRLVERSMPLASAA
;
A
#
# COMPACT_ATOMS: atom_id res chain seq x y z
N ILE A 1 0.05 5.31 -22.59
CA ILE A 1 -0.76 5.08 -21.37
C ILE A 1 -1.57 3.80 -21.54
N THR A 2 -2.42 3.70 -22.55
CA THR A 2 -3.33 2.56 -22.76
C THR A 2 -2.60 1.22 -22.79
N ALA A 3 -1.44 1.12 -23.45
CA ALA A 3 -0.65 -0.10 -23.49
C ALA A 3 -0.19 -0.58 -22.11
N LEU A 4 0.11 0.33 -21.17
CA LEU A 4 0.49 -0.04 -19.81
C LEU A 4 -0.66 -0.73 -19.06
N GLN A 5 -1.91 -0.42 -19.37
CA GLN A 5 -3.07 -1.05 -18.72
C GLN A 5 -3.22 -2.52 -19.11
N THR A 6 -2.65 -2.93 -20.25
CA THR A 6 -2.67 -4.35 -20.67
C THR A 6 -1.82 -5.23 -19.75
N ILE A 7 -0.88 -4.66 -19.01
CA ILE A 7 -0.03 -5.42 -18.09
C ILE A 7 -0.89 -6.07 -17.00
N VAL A 8 -1.76 -5.31 -16.36
CA VAL A 8 -2.64 -5.84 -15.33
C VAL A 8 -3.68 -6.79 -15.93
N SER A 9 -4.33 -6.39 -17.01
CA SER A 9 -5.45 -7.14 -17.57
C SER A 9 -5.04 -8.41 -18.34
N ARG A 10 -3.78 -8.55 -18.77
CA ARG A 10 -3.34 -9.65 -19.63
C ARG A 10 -2.08 -10.38 -19.20
N ASN A 11 -1.28 -9.80 -18.30
CA ASN A 11 -0.02 -10.41 -17.90
C ASN A 11 0.02 -10.82 -16.41
N VAL A 12 -0.77 -10.18 -15.55
CA VAL A 12 -0.87 -10.57 -14.15
C VAL A 12 -1.80 -11.79 -14.04
N PRO A 13 -1.41 -12.87 -13.33
CA PRO A 13 -2.28 -14.03 -13.11
C PRO A 13 -3.58 -13.65 -12.41
N ALA A 14 -4.70 -14.24 -12.81
CA ALA A 14 -6.03 -13.87 -12.30
C ALA A 14 -6.20 -13.92 -10.76
N PRO A 15 -5.56 -14.83 -10.00
CA PRO A 15 -5.63 -14.83 -8.54
C PRO A 15 -4.81 -13.72 -7.88
N GLU A 16 -3.90 -13.09 -8.62
CA GLU A 16 -3.00 -12.07 -8.13
C GLU A 16 -3.56 -10.67 -8.33
N SER A 17 -3.15 -9.76 -7.45
CA SER A 17 -3.57 -8.37 -7.54
C SER A 17 -2.40 -7.46 -7.91
N ALA A 18 -2.61 -6.59 -8.88
CA ALA A 18 -1.70 -5.52 -9.23
C ALA A 18 -2.47 -4.29 -9.69
N VAL A 19 -1.90 -3.11 -9.44
CA VAL A 19 -2.42 -1.84 -9.93
C VAL A 19 -1.28 -1.10 -10.62
N VAL A 20 -1.53 -0.64 -11.83
CA VAL A 20 -0.63 0.24 -12.60
C VAL A 20 -1.42 1.50 -12.94
N THR A 21 -1.03 2.60 -12.36
CA THR A 21 -1.73 3.89 -12.55
C THR A 21 -0.78 4.92 -13.14
N VAL A 22 -1.17 5.58 -14.21
CA VAL A 22 -0.57 6.84 -14.65
C VAL A 22 -1.39 7.96 -14.00
N ALA A 23 -0.79 8.63 -13.03
CA ALA A 23 -1.48 9.64 -12.20
C ALA A 23 -1.41 11.04 -12.81
N ALA A 24 -0.32 11.38 -13.52
CA ALA A 24 -0.20 12.66 -14.17
C ALA A 24 0.56 12.55 -15.48
N VAL A 25 0.21 13.43 -16.42
CA VAL A 25 0.88 13.60 -17.72
C VAL A 25 1.10 15.09 -17.93
N ASN A 26 2.32 15.46 -18.30
CA ASN A 26 2.67 16.83 -18.67
C ASN A 26 3.31 16.83 -20.05
N ALA A 27 2.76 17.61 -20.99
CA ALA A 27 3.30 17.81 -22.33
C ALA A 27 2.84 19.17 -22.89
N GLY A 28 3.81 19.95 -23.35
CA GLY A 28 3.54 21.25 -24.00
C GLY A 28 3.09 22.37 -23.07
N ASN A 29 2.60 23.44 -23.71
CA ASN A 29 2.07 24.62 -23.02
C ASN A 29 0.68 24.94 -23.59
N LEU A 30 -0.33 25.01 -22.71
CA LEU A 30 -1.71 25.31 -23.09
C LEU A 30 -1.90 26.68 -23.79
N GLN A 31 -0.95 27.62 -23.59
CA GLN A 31 -0.98 28.94 -24.19
C GLN A 31 -0.29 29.02 -25.57
N ALA A 32 0.37 27.93 -26.00
CA ALA A 32 1.12 27.85 -27.23
C ALA A 32 0.57 26.73 -28.15
N MET A 33 -0.64 26.94 -28.65
CA MET A 33 -1.43 25.91 -29.38
C MET A 33 -0.77 25.40 -30.67
N ASN A 34 0.17 26.13 -31.21
CA ASN A 34 0.87 25.84 -32.49
C ASN A 34 2.30 25.32 -32.26
N VAL A 35 2.71 25.07 -31.03
CA VAL A 35 4.05 24.56 -30.68
C VAL A 35 3.95 23.10 -30.24
N ILE A 36 4.54 22.21 -31.03
CA ILE A 36 4.65 20.79 -30.67
C ILE A 36 5.70 20.65 -29.57
N PRO A 37 5.38 20.06 -28.44
CA PRO A 37 6.34 19.85 -27.34
C PRO A 37 7.47 18.90 -27.76
N LYS A 38 8.67 19.18 -27.29
CA LYS A 38 9.84 18.33 -27.51
C LYS A 38 9.75 17.01 -26.72
N ASP A 39 9.15 17.05 -25.55
CA ASP A 39 9.04 15.94 -24.63
C ASP A 39 7.68 15.89 -23.91
N ALA A 40 7.43 14.76 -23.29
CA ALA A 40 6.29 14.52 -22.41
C ALA A 40 6.76 13.73 -21.19
N HIS A 41 6.25 14.09 -20.02
CA HIS A 41 6.54 13.41 -18.76
C HIS A 41 5.28 12.76 -18.23
N MET A 42 5.44 11.53 -17.73
CA MET A 42 4.38 10.80 -17.05
C MET A 42 4.89 10.34 -15.69
N VAL A 43 4.05 10.42 -14.67
CA VAL A 43 4.32 9.85 -13.38
C VAL A 43 3.15 8.98 -12.94
N GLY A 44 3.46 7.93 -12.18
CA GLY A 44 2.44 6.99 -11.76
C GLY A 44 2.89 6.11 -10.61
N THR A 45 2.07 5.15 -10.27
CA THR A 45 2.34 4.19 -9.21
C THR A 45 2.07 2.77 -9.67
N VAL A 46 2.85 1.85 -9.13
CA VAL A 46 2.61 0.40 -9.21
C VAL A 46 2.41 -0.13 -7.80
N ARG A 47 1.38 -0.95 -7.62
CA ARG A 47 1.09 -1.59 -6.34
C ARG A 47 0.87 -3.08 -6.56
N THR A 48 1.51 -3.90 -5.75
CA THR A 48 1.43 -5.36 -5.79
C THR A 48 1.54 -5.91 -4.37
N PHE A 49 0.97 -7.07 -4.11
CA PHE A 49 1.22 -7.80 -2.86
C PHE A 49 2.39 -8.77 -2.98
N SER A 50 2.60 -9.34 -4.17
CA SER A 50 3.62 -10.34 -4.44
C SER A 50 4.88 -9.71 -5.06
N PRO A 51 6.07 -9.96 -4.50
CA PRO A 51 7.34 -9.55 -5.13
C PRO A 51 7.52 -10.16 -6.53
N VAL A 52 7.04 -11.37 -6.76
CA VAL A 52 7.11 -12.04 -8.07
C VAL A 52 6.28 -11.29 -9.11
N VAL A 53 5.07 -10.89 -8.72
CA VAL A 53 4.20 -10.06 -9.58
C VAL A 53 4.83 -8.69 -9.82
N GLN A 54 5.46 -8.10 -8.81
CA GLN A 54 6.16 -6.82 -8.98
C GLN A 54 7.26 -6.91 -10.04
N GLU A 55 8.11 -7.92 -9.98
CA GLU A 55 9.17 -8.13 -10.98
C GLU A 55 8.59 -8.34 -12.38
N GLN A 56 7.51 -9.11 -12.48
CA GLN A 56 6.81 -9.31 -13.74
C GLN A 56 6.27 -8.00 -14.31
N VAL A 57 5.64 -7.18 -13.48
CA VAL A 57 5.10 -5.87 -13.89
C VAL A 57 6.22 -4.95 -14.36
N ILE A 58 7.33 -4.86 -13.61
CA ILE A 58 8.49 -4.04 -14.00
C ILE A 58 9.03 -4.44 -15.36
N ARG A 59 9.27 -5.74 -15.56
CA ARG A 59 9.75 -6.27 -16.85
C ARG A 59 8.79 -5.93 -17.98
N ARG A 60 7.48 -6.15 -17.76
CA ARG A 60 6.47 -5.85 -18.79
C ARG A 60 6.35 -4.37 -19.08
N MET A 61 6.50 -3.50 -18.09
CA MET A 61 6.56 -2.05 -18.31
C MET A 61 7.71 -1.68 -19.24
N GLN A 62 8.90 -2.23 -19.01
CA GLN A 62 10.06 -1.97 -19.87
C GLN A 62 9.81 -2.48 -21.30
N GLU A 63 9.29 -3.69 -21.47
CA GLU A 63 8.98 -4.25 -22.78
C GLU A 63 7.95 -3.42 -23.54
N VAL A 64 6.92 -2.90 -22.87
CA VAL A 64 5.91 -2.00 -23.46
C VAL A 64 6.55 -0.69 -23.88
N VAL A 65 7.39 -0.10 -23.03
CA VAL A 65 8.09 1.16 -23.31
C VAL A 65 9.00 1.01 -24.51
N ASP A 66 9.80 -0.05 -24.56
CA ASP A 66 10.73 -0.33 -25.67
C ASP A 66 9.97 -0.56 -26.98
N GLY A 67 8.88 -1.32 -26.92
CA GLY A 67 8.04 -1.57 -28.09
C GLY A 67 7.39 -0.30 -28.66
N ILE A 68 6.88 0.59 -27.80
CA ILE A 68 6.31 1.88 -28.21
C ILE A 68 7.41 2.81 -28.74
N ALA A 69 8.55 2.87 -28.08
CA ALA A 69 9.70 3.67 -28.54
C ALA A 69 10.13 3.27 -29.95
N ALA A 70 10.24 1.96 -30.21
CA ALA A 70 10.59 1.44 -31.53
C ALA A 70 9.52 1.74 -32.60
N ALA A 71 8.24 1.52 -32.26
CA ALA A 71 7.13 1.72 -33.19
C ALA A 71 6.98 3.19 -33.66
N PHE A 72 7.20 4.13 -32.72
CA PHE A 72 7.04 5.58 -33.00
C PHE A 72 8.36 6.32 -33.22
N LYS A 73 9.50 5.62 -33.25
CA LYS A 73 10.85 6.20 -33.39
C LYS A 73 11.10 7.32 -32.37
N ALA A 74 10.65 7.08 -31.16
CA ALA A 74 10.80 7.97 -30.01
C ALA A 74 11.85 7.43 -29.04
N THR A 75 12.42 8.32 -28.21
CA THR A 75 13.22 7.91 -27.05
C THR A 75 12.33 7.95 -25.81
N ILE A 76 12.17 6.82 -25.12
CA ILE A 76 11.38 6.74 -23.89
C ILE A 76 12.25 6.12 -22.81
N THR A 77 12.30 6.74 -21.65
CA THR A 77 13.02 6.25 -20.48
C THR A 77 12.01 5.89 -19.38
N LEU A 78 12.09 4.68 -18.86
CA LEU A 78 11.36 4.24 -17.69
C LEU A 78 12.27 4.32 -16.48
N ASN A 79 11.89 5.14 -15.49
CA ASN A 79 12.53 5.19 -14.18
C ASN A 79 11.60 4.56 -13.16
N TYR A 80 11.91 3.35 -12.70
CA TYR A 80 11.13 2.65 -11.69
C TYR A 80 11.80 2.75 -10.33
N HIS A 81 11.12 3.31 -9.36
CA HIS A 81 11.59 3.44 -7.98
C HIS A 81 10.80 2.49 -7.06
N ARG A 82 11.51 1.57 -6.40
CA ARG A 82 10.91 0.71 -5.36
C ARG A 82 10.86 1.51 -4.07
N LEU A 83 9.67 1.92 -3.64
CA LEU A 83 9.50 2.74 -2.46
C LEU A 83 9.24 1.90 -1.20
N PHE A 84 8.22 1.03 -1.25
CA PHE A 84 7.81 0.22 -0.10
C PHE A 84 7.56 -1.23 -0.53
N PRO A 85 8.01 -2.22 0.26
CA PRO A 85 7.58 -3.60 0.11
C PRO A 85 6.13 -3.77 0.59
N ALA A 86 5.53 -4.93 0.32
CA ALA A 86 4.25 -5.28 0.90
C ALA A 86 4.37 -5.44 2.42
N THR A 87 3.39 -4.94 3.17
CA THR A 87 3.28 -5.14 4.62
C THR A 87 2.66 -6.51 4.86
N ILE A 88 3.48 -7.48 5.25
CA ILE A 88 3.06 -8.88 5.46
C ILE A 88 3.27 -9.23 6.92
N ASN A 89 2.17 -9.41 7.64
CA ASN A 89 2.19 -9.81 9.04
C ASN A 89 2.70 -11.25 9.18
N THR A 90 3.45 -11.52 10.25
CA THR A 90 3.75 -12.88 10.67
C THR A 90 2.47 -13.50 11.25
N PRO A 91 2.03 -14.69 10.77
CA PRO A 91 0.73 -15.26 11.16
C PRO A 91 0.54 -15.41 12.66
N GLU A 92 1.55 -15.87 13.39
CA GLU A 92 1.50 -16.07 14.84
C GLU A 92 1.34 -14.73 15.59
N HIS A 93 2.01 -13.68 15.13
CA HIS A 93 1.91 -12.35 15.72
C HIS A 93 0.56 -11.69 15.40
N ALA A 94 0.04 -11.90 14.19
CA ALA A 94 -1.31 -11.44 13.84
C ALA A 94 -2.38 -12.11 14.68
N ALA A 95 -2.27 -13.44 14.91
CA ALA A 95 -3.18 -14.18 15.76
C ALA A 95 -3.09 -13.69 17.22
N PHE A 96 -1.89 -13.48 17.74
CA PHE A 96 -1.67 -12.95 19.09
C PHE A 96 -2.28 -11.56 19.28
N VAL A 97 -2.09 -10.66 18.31
CA VAL A 97 -2.71 -9.32 18.34
C VAL A 97 -4.23 -9.41 18.33
N ALA A 98 -4.81 -10.30 17.51
CA ALA A 98 -6.26 -10.51 17.46
C ALA A 98 -6.80 -11.08 18.78
N GLU A 99 -6.09 -12.01 19.43
CA GLU A 99 -6.44 -12.55 20.74
C GLU A 99 -6.47 -11.45 21.81
N VAL A 100 -5.40 -10.65 21.91
CA VAL A 100 -5.30 -9.54 22.86
C VAL A 100 -6.38 -8.48 22.62
N ALA A 101 -6.66 -8.15 21.37
CA ALA A 101 -7.73 -7.22 21.01
C ALA A 101 -9.10 -7.77 21.42
N THR A 102 -9.34 -9.06 21.19
CA THR A 102 -10.60 -9.72 21.58
C THR A 102 -10.80 -9.73 23.10
N GLU A 103 -9.73 -9.96 23.84
CA GLU A 103 -9.74 -9.91 25.31
C GLU A 103 -10.12 -8.51 25.83
N LEU A 104 -9.58 -7.44 25.21
CA LEU A 104 -9.81 -6.08 25.66
C LEU A 104 -11.15 -5.49 25.21
N PHE A 105 -11.56 -5.80 24.00
CA PHE A 105 -12.63 -5.06 23.32
C PHE A 105 -13.83 -5.94 22.95
N GLY A 106 -13.73 -7.26 23.11
CA GLY A 106 -14.74 -8.22 22.68
C GLY A 106 -14.64 -8.60 21.22
N ALA A 107 -15.06 -9.82 20.89
CA ALA A 107 -14.94 -10.40 19.55
C ALA A 107 -15.69 -9.60 18.47
N ASP A 108 -16.80 -8.99 18.81
CA ASP A 108 -17.62 -8.22 17.87
C ASP A 108 -16.92 -6.94 17.38
N ASN A 109 -15.89 -6.48 18.09
CA ASN A 109 -15.11 -5.29 17.75
C ASN A 109 -13.76 -5.62 17.10
N VAL A 110 -13.49 -6.88 16.77
CA VAL A 110 -12.23 -7.32 16.17
C VAL A 110 -12.48 -7.97 14.81
N VAL A 111 -11.77 -7.50 13.80
CA VAL A 111 -11.81 -8.06 12.44
C VAL A 111 -10.45 -8.73 12.17
N PRO A 112 -10.28 -10.03 12.49
CA PRO A 112 -8.97 -10.69 12.40
C PRO A 112 -8.49 -10.88 10.95
N ASN A 113 -9.40 -10.99 9.99
CA ASN A 113 -9.10 -11.25 8.58
C ASN A 113 -9.57 -10.08 7.70
N LEU A 114 -9.00 -8.90 7.93
CA LEU A 114 -9.31 -7.73 7.12
C LEU A 114 -8.86 -7.95 5.68
N VAL A 115 -9.71 -7.57 4.72
CA VAL A 115 -9.36 -7.59 3.30
C VAL A 115 -8.10 -6.75 3.07
N PRO A 116 -7.08 -7.30 2.38
CA PRO A 116 -5.86 -6.56 2.09
C PRO A 116 -6.13 -5.26 1.33
N SER A 117 -5.40 -4.21 1.67
CA SER A 117 -5.49 -2.92 0.99
C SER A 117 -4.18 -2.59 0.28
N MET A 118 -4.29 -1.85 -0.83
CA MET A 118 -3.13 -1.42 -1.62
C MET A 118 -2.44 -0.15 -1.06
N GLY A 119 -2.60 0.14 0.24
CA GLY A 119 -1.88 1.20 0.94
C GLY A 119 -0.39 0.88 1.09
N SER A 120 0.46 1.91 1.15
CA SER A 120 1.88 1.77 1.49
C SER A 120 2.08 2.05 2.97
N GLU A 121 3.01 1.32 3.60
CA GLU A 121 3.31 1.44 5.02
C GLU A 121 4.81 1.19 5.25
N ASP A 122 5.49 2.09 5.97
CA ASP A 122 6.92 1.96 6.27
C ASP A 122 7.22 0.85 7.28
N PHE A 123 6.26 0.46 8.10
CA PHE A 123 6.37 -0.70 8.98
C PHE A 123 6.71 -1.99 8.23
N SER A 124 6.44 -2.03 6.93
CA SER A 124 6.85 -3.13 6.03
C SER A 124 8.36 -3.42 6.09
N PHE A 125 9.20 -2.38 6.26
CA PHE A 125 10.65 -2.56 6.41
C PHE A 125 11.02 -3.21 7.76
N MET A 126 10.28 -2.89 8.83
CA MET A 126 10.48 -3.53 10.13
C MET A 126 10.11 -5.00 10.06
N LEU A 127 9.02 -5.35 9.38
CA LEU A 127 8.59 -6.73 9.18
C LEU A 127 9.57 -7.57 8.36
N GLN A 128 10.36 -6.96 7.49
CA GLN A 128 11.45 -7.64 6.78
C GLN A 128 12.64 -7.98 7.70
N GLN A 129 12.79 -7.28 8.81
CA GLN A 129 13.90 -7.49 9.76
C GLN A 129 13.50 -8.32 10.97
N ARG A 130 12.25 -8.25 11.38
CA ARG A 130 11.74 -8.94 12.58
C ARG A 130 10.32 -9.41 12.36
N PRO A 131 9.96 -10.60 12.86
CA PRO A 131 8.57 -11.04 12.93
C PRO A 131 7.72 -10.06 13.73
N GLY A 132 6.50 -9.81 13.27
CA GLY A 132 5.60 -8.86 13.92
C GLY A 132 4.25 -8.77 13.22
N ALA A 133 3.42 -7.87 13.69
CA ALA A 133 2.13 -7.58 13.08
C ALA A 133 1.82 -6.09 13.10
N TYR A 134 1.35 -5.61 11.97
CA TYR A 134 0.72 -4.31 11.80
C TYR A 134 -0.79 -4.49 11.93
N PHE A 135 -1.41 -3.71 12.81
CA PHE A 135 -2.86 -3.71 12.97
C PHE A 135 -3.43 -2.30 12.79
N ARG A 136 -4.71 -2.20 12.57
CA ARG A 136 -5.41 -0.93 12.40
C ARG A 136 -6.40 -0.73 13.54
N LEU A 137 -6.48 0.50 14.03
CA LEU A 137 -7.49 0.95 14.96
C LEU A 137 -8.52 1.78 14.22
N GLY A 138 -9.79 1.35 14.26
CA GLY A 138 -10.89 2.12 13.70
C GLY A 138 -11.14 3.38 14.53
N GLN A 139 -11.22 4.53 13.87
CA GLN A 139 -11.45 5.82 14.54
C GLN A 139 -12.86 6.39 14.35
N GLY A 140 -13.73 5.65 13.70
CA GLY A 140 -15.08 6.08 13.33
C GLY A 140 -15.34 5.93 11.84
N GLY A 141 -16.59 6.00 11.44
CA GLY A 141 -17.00 5.82 10.06
C GLY A 141 -16.99 7.11 9.24
N ALA A 142 -17.48 7.00 7.99
CA ALA A 142 -17.68 8.12 7.07
C ALA A 142 -18.58 9.23 7.65
N GLU A 143 -19.43 8.89 8.61
CA GLU A 143 -20.32 9.84 9.31
C GLU A 143 -19.53 10.90 10.12
N SER A 144 -18.30 10.58 10.55
CA SER A 144 -17.42 11.53 11.24
C SER A 144 -16.69 12.50 10.29
N GLY A 145 -16.80 12.34 8.97
CA GLY A 145 -16.05 13.11 7.99
C GLY A 145 -14.55 12.77 7.93
N CYS A 146 -14.09 11.84 8.76
CA CYS A 146 -12.67 11.50 8.92
C CYS A 146 -12.22 10.46 7.90
N VAL A 147 -12.14 10.85 6.63
CA VAL A 147 -11.62 9.98 5.56
C VAL A 147 -10.16 10.33 5.29
N LEU A 148 -9.28 9.32 5.29
CA LEU A 148 -7.87 9.48 4.92
C LEU A 148 -7.74 10.11 3.52
N HIS A 149 -6.69 10.91 3.33
CA HIS A 149 -6.42 11.66 2.10
C HIS A 149 -7.46 12.73 1.75
N ASN A 150 -8.18 13.26 2.74
CA ASN A 150 -9.07 14.40 2.62
C ASN A 150 -8.42 15.63 3.24
N ALA A 151 -8.56 16.80 2.60
CA ALA A 151 -8.01 18.05 3.12
C ALA A 151 -8.66 18.49 4.46
N ALA A 152 -9.87 18.01 4.75
CA ALA A 152 -10.58 18.22 6.01
C ALA A 152 -10.44 17.03 6.98
N PHE A 153 -9.42 16.16 6.77
CA PHE A 153 -9.19 15.04 7.67
C PHE A 153 -8.92 15.55 9.10
N ASP A 154 -9.66 15.00 10.03
CA ASP A 154 -9.47 15.22 11.46
C ASP A 154 -9.42 13.86 12.19
N PHE A 155 -8.45 13.71 13.07
CA PHE A 155 -8.26 12.49 13.84
C PHE A 155 -9.21 12.46 15.03
N ASN A 156 -9.80 11.29 15.30
CA ASN A 156 -10.65 11.11 16.46
C ASN A 156 -9.82 10.82 17.73
N ASP A 157 -9.55 11.84 18.52
CA ASP A 157 -8.76 11.73 19.77
C ASP A 157 -9.37 10.75 20.78
N ALA A 158 -10.65 10.47 20.70
CA ALA A 158 -11.32 9.53 21.62
C ALA A 158 -10.81 8.08 21.49
N VAL A 159 -10.10 7.73 20.41
CA VAL A 159 -9.50 6.40 20.24
C VAL A 159 -8.09 6.27 20.79
N ILE A 160 -7.45 7.36 21.23
CA ILE A 160 -6.10 7.35 21.78
C ILE A 160 -6.00 6.42 23.01
N PRO A 161 -6.90 6.48 24.00
CA PRO A 161 -6.86 5.56 25.13
C PRO A 161 -6.98 4.08 24.72
N THR A 162 -7.80 3.80 23.70
CA THR A 162 -7.98 2.44 23.15
C THR A 162 -6.68 1.91 22.56
N GLY A 163 -6.00 2.72 21.74
CA GLY A 163 -4.69 2.36 21.18
C GLY A 163 -3.63 2.17 22.25
N SER A 164 -3.60 3.05 23.26
CA SER A 164 -2.65 2.95 24.38
C SER A 164 -2.87 1.69 25.20
N ALA A 165 -4.12 1.37 25.54
CA ALA A 165 -4.47 0.15 26.25
C ALA A 165 -4.07 -1.11 25.49
N MET A 166 -4.26 -1.12 24.15
CA MET A 166 -3.84 -2.22 23.30
C MET A 166 -2.33 -2.46 23.37
N PHE A 167 -1.51 -1.42 23.25
CA PHE A 167 -0.05 -1.58 23.35
C PHE A 167 0.40 -2.00 24.74
N CYS A 168 -0.18 -1.43 25.80
CA CYS A 168 0.12 -1.87 27.17
C CYS A 168 -0.18 -3.36 27.35
N ARG A 169 -1.34 -3.82 26.90
CA ARG A 169 -1.73 -5.21 27.04
C ARG A 169 -0.88 -6.17 26.22
N LEU A 170 -0.48 -5.76 25.02
CA LEU A 170 0.48 -6.52 24.20
C LEU A 170 1.80 -6.73 24.94
N VAL A 171 2.32 -5.69 25.58
CA VAL A 171 3.55 -5.77 26.40
C VAL A 171 3.37 -6.70 27.58
N GLU A 172 2.31 -6.54 28.37
CA GLU A 172 2.01 -7.40 29.55
C GLU A 172 1.90 -8.88 29.16
N ARG A 173 1.26 -9.17 28.02
CA ARG A 173 1.09 -10.54 27.54
C ARG A 173 2.37 -11.13 26.95
N SER A 174 3.19 -10.30 26.27
CA SER A 174 4.45 -10.73 25.65
C SER A 174 5.58 -10.90 26.67
N MET A 175 5.56 -10.10 27.74
CA MET A 175 6.61 -10.03 28.75
C MET A 175 5.99 -10.10 30.14
N PRO A 176 5.38 -11.24 30.54
CA PRO A 176 4.79 -11.38 31.86
C PRO A 176 5.88 -11.22 32.92
N LEU A 177 5.55 -10.50 33.99
CA LEU A 177 6.43 -10.43 35.15
C LEU A 177 6.66 -11.84 35.68
N ALA A 178 7.92 -12.17 35.99
CA ALA A 178 8.23 -13.41 36.69
C ALA A 178 7.41 -13.44 37.99
N SER A 179 6.64 -14.53 38.22
CA SER A 179 5.97 -14.72 39.50
C SER A 179 7.04 -14.65 40.58
N ALA A 180 6.88 -13.73 41.53
CA ALA A 180 7.71 -13.73 42.72
C ALA A 180 7.58 -15.11 43.40
N ALA A 181 8.69 -15.84 43.45
CA ALA A 181 8.77 -17.13 44.07
C ALA A 181 8.62 -17.02 45.59
#